data_13a0ff26a120087f487896bada51337c
#
_entry.id   13a0ff26a120087f487896bada51337c
#
_cell.length_a   1.000
_cell.length_b   1.000
_cell.length_c   1.000
_cell.angle_alpha   90.00
_cell.angle_beta   90.00
_cell.angle_gamma   90.00
#
_symmetry.space_group_name_H-M   'P 1'
#
loop_
_entity.id
_entity.type
_entity.pdbx_description
1 polymer ?
#
loop_
_entity_poly.entity_id
_entity_poly.type
_entity_poly.pdbx_seq_one_letter_code
_entity_poly.pdbx_strand_id
1 'polypeptide(L)' 'FHRHLQGEFDAVAAIYHDQGLAPLKTVDFSTAANLSLGLRHVRTSPDHGTAYGLAGQGTADRGSFDAAVRLAFALTA' A
#
# COMPACT_ATOMS: atom_id res chain seq x y z
N PHE A 1 -11.13 -11.12 6.30
CA PHE A 1 -10.08 -10.20 6.79
C PHE A 1 -9.96 -10.18 8.32
N HIS A 2 -11.08 -10.26 9.02
CA HIS A 2 -11.06 -10.29 10.49
C HIS A 2 -10.19 -11.44 11.03
N ARG A 3 -10.36 -12.63 10.49
CA ARG A 3 -9.59 -13.80 10.90
C ARG A 3 -8.10 -13.67 10.55
N HIS A 4 -7.80 -13.03 9.42
CA HIS A 4 -6.42 -12.73 9.05
C HIS A 4 -5.75 -11.79 10.05
N LEU A 5 -6.46 -10.75 10.49
CA LEU A 5 -5.95 -9.82 11.51
C LEU A 5 -5.71 -10.50 12.86
N GLN A 6 -6.39 -11.62 13.12
CA GLN A 6 -6.17 -12.44 14.32
C GLN A 6 -5.00 -13.42 14.17
N GLY A 7 -4.30 -13.41 13.05
CA GLY A 7 -3.13 -14.26 12.85
C GLY A 7 -3.40 -15.62 12.27
N GLU A 8 -4.62 -15.91 11.77
CA GLU A 8 -4.93 -17.22 11.21
C GLU A 8 -4.29 -17.47 9.84
N PHE A 9 -3.97 -16.40 9.10
CA PHE A 9 -3.42 -16.50 7.75
C PHE A 9 -2.22 -15.58 7.61
N ASP A 10 -1.27 -15.96 6.78
CA ASP A 10 -0.09 -15.14 6.48
C ASP A 10 -0.39 -14.08 5.43
N ALA A 11 -1.34 -14.35 4.54
CA ALA A 11 -1.71 -13.44 3.47
C ALA A 11 -3.16 -13.66 3.05
N VAL A 12 -3.73 -12.68 2.39
CA VAL A 12 -5.07 -12.77 1.82
C VAL A 12 -4.98 -12.43 0.33
N ALA A 13 -5.53 -13.29 -0.53
CA ALA A 13 -5.66 -13.02 -1.95
C ALA A 13 -7.04 -12.46 -2.23
N ALA A 14 -7.09 -11.24 -2.75
CA ALA A 14 -8.33 -10.60 -3.17
C ALA A 14 -8.34 -10.51 -4.70
N ILE A 15 -9.40 -11.01 -5.32
CA ILE A 15 -9.51 -11.08 -6.78
C ILE A 15 -9.92 -9.72 -7.36
N TYR A 16 -10.78 -9.00 -6.67
CA TYR A 16 -11.23 -7.67 -7.09
C TYR A 16 -10.56 -6.59 -6.26
N HIS A 17 -10.18 -5.52 -6.92
CA HIS A 17 -9.43 -4.41 -6.35
C HIS A 17 -10.06 -3.88 -5.05
N ASP A 18 -11.36 -3.57 -5.07
CA ASP A 18 -12.01 -2.96 -3.91
C ASP A 18 -12.20 -3.92 -2.75
N GLN A 19 -12.22 -5.23 -3.01
CA GLN A 19 -12.29 -6.22 -1.94
C GLN A 19 -11.05 -6.21 -1.05
N GLY A 20 -9.90 -5.88 -1.61
CA GLY A 20 -8.65 -5.78 -0.87
C GLY A 20 -8.40 -4.39 -0.32
N LEU A 21 -8.69 -3.35 -1.08
CA LEU A 21 -8.36 -1.98 -0.69
C LEU A 21 -9.22 -1.44 0.44
N ALA A 22 -10.52 -1.77 0.47
CA ALA A 22 -11.39 -1.28 1.53
C ALA A 22 -10.91 -1.70 2.93
N PRO A 23 -10.66 -3.01 3.21
CA PRO A 23 -10.12 -3.41 4.50
C PRO A 23 -8.70 -2.90 4.73
N LEU A 24 -7.84 -2.84 3.71
CA LEU A 24 -6.48 -2.35 3.86
C LEU A 24 -6.46 -0.90 4.31
N LYS A 25 -7.24 -0.04 3.67
CA LYS A 25 -7.30 1.39 4.02
C LYS A 25 -7.89 1.63 5.40
N THR A 26 -8.74 0.73 5.87
CA THR A 26 -9.31 0.81 7.21
C THR A 26 -8.26 0.50 8.27
N VAL A 27 -7.36 -0.44 8.01
CA VAL A 27 -6.37 -0.92 8.98
C VAL A 27 -5.09 -0.09 8.91
N ASP A 28 -4.61 0.21 7.71
CA ASP A 28 -3.31 0.84 7.54
C ASP A 28 -3.31 1.72 6.29
N PHE A 29 -3.73 2.97 6.47
CA PHE A 29 -3.77 3.93 5.37
C PHE A 29 -2.39 4.56 5.09
N SER A 30 -1.58 4.77 6.13
CA SER A 30 -0.39 5.62 6.02
C SER A 30 0.88 4.87 5.63
N THR A 31 0.98 3.57 5.90
CA THR A 31 2.22 2.81 5.67
C THR A 31 2.10 1.73 4.61
N ALA A 32 0.92 1.56 4.03
CA ALA A 32 0.71 0.59 2.97
C ALA A 32 1.42 1.00 1.68
N ALA A 33 2.01 0.04 1.00
CA ALA A 33 2.66 0.25 -0.28
C ALA A 33 2.22 -0.81 -1.28
N ASN A 34 2.20 -0.46 -2.55
CA ASN A 34 1.88 -1.35 -3.63
C ASN A 34 3.18 -1.92 -4.22
N LEU A 35 3.24 -3.24 -4.34
CA LEU A 35 4.36 -3.94 -4.99
C LEU A 35 3.83 -4.74 -6.16
N SER A 36 4.35 -4.49 -7.36
CA SER A 36 4.02 -5.27 -8.55
C SER A 36 4.91 -6.49 -8.62
N LEU A 37 4.29 -7.68 -8.69
CA LEU A 37 5.02 -8.94 -8.75
C LEU A 37 5.20 -9.42 -10.19
N GLY A 38 6.22 -10.25 -10.43
CA GLY A 38 6.46 -10.85 -11.74
C GLY A 38 7.20 -9.98 -12.72
N LEU A 39 7.73 -8.83 -12.30
CA LEU A 39 8.51 -7.94 -13.13
C LEU A 39 10.01 -8.20 -12.93
N ARG A 40 10.83 -7.88 -13.95
CA ARG A 40 12.29 -7.95 -13.82
C ARG A 40 12.84 -6.89 -12.89
N HIS A 41 12.19 -5.73 -12.85
CA HIS A 41 12.57 -4.62 -12.00
C HIS A 41 11.61 -4.53 -10.82
N VAL A 42 12.13 -4.11 -9.68
CA VAL A 42 11.28 -3.81 -8.53
C VAL A 42 10.45 -2.57 -8.83
N ARG A 43 9.14 -2.69 -8.69
CA ARG A 43 8.21 -1.58 -8.88
C ARG A 43 7.34 -1.46 -7.65
N THR A 44 7.49 -0.36 -6.93
CA THR A 44 6.65 -0.02 -5.80
C THR A 44 5.95 1.31 -6.06
N SER A 45 4.81 1.50 -5.44
CA SER A 45 4.09 2.76 -5.53
C SER A 45 3.35 3.04 -4.24
N PRO A 46 3.07 4.32 -3.93
CA PRO A 46 2.24 4.64 -2.79
C PRO A 46 0.80 4.17 -3.02
N ASP A 47 0.13 3.80 -1.94
CA ASP A 47 -1.25 3.34 -1.97
C ASP A 47 -2.19 4.48 -1.61
N HIS A 48 -2.21 5.52 -2.45
CA HIS A 48 -3.12 6.65 -2.30
C HIS A 48 -3.60 7.13 -3.67
N GLY A 49 -4.71 7.86 -3.68
CA GLY A 49 -5.23 8.47 -4.90
C GLY A 49 -4.44 9.71 -5.28
N THR A 50 -5.00 10.48 -6.20
CA THR A 50 -4.36 11.67 -6.75
C THR A 50 -4.26 12.83 -5.76
N ALA A 51 -5.05 12.81 -4.68
CA ALA A 51 -5.07 13.82 -3.63
C ALA A 51 -5.35 15.25 -4.16
N TYR A 52 -6.21 15.37 -5.17
CA TYR A 52 -6.55 16.66 -5.76
C TYR A 52 -7.05 17.69 -4.73
N GLY A 53 -7.81 17.24 -3.74
CA GLY A 53 -8.31 18.14 -2.70
C GLY A 53 -7.22 18.71 -1.80
N LEU A 54 -6.02 18.15 -1.82
CA LEU A 54 -4.88 18.59 -1.03
C LEU A 54 -3.80 19.28 -1.88
N ALA A 55 -4.02 19.38 -3.19
CA ALA A 55 -3.04 19.98 -4.10
C ALA A 55 -2.77 21.43 -3.72
N GLY A 56 -1.50 21.78 -3.60
CA GLY A 56 -1.08 23.14 -3.26
C GLY A 56 -1.18 23.51 -1.78
N GLN A 57 -1.70 22.61 -0.92
CA GLN A 57 -1.85 22.89 0.51
C GLN A 57 -0.67 22.44 1.36
N GLY A 58 0.19 21.56 0.83
CA GLY A 58 1.33 21.04 1.56
C GLY A 58 0.95 20.14 2.74
N THR A 59 -0.28 19.61 2.75
CA THR A 59 -0.83 18.82 3.87
C THR A 59 -1.03 17.34 3.55
N ALA A 60 -0.67 16.89 2.34
CA ALA A 60 -0.83 15.49 1.96
C ALA A 60 0.04 14.58 2.84
N ASP A 61 -0.55 13.47 3.31
CA ASP A 61 0.18 12.44 4.05
C ASP A 61 1.09 11.67 3.09
N ARG A 62 2.38 11.66 3.35
CA ARG A 62 3.38 10.97 2.53
C ARG A 62 3.85 9.64 3.10
N GLY A 63 3.20 9.14 4.15
CA GLY A 63 3.61 7.88 4.79
C GLY A 63 3.64 6.71 3.83
N SER A 64 2.64 6.57 2.96
CA SER A 64 2.58 5.52 1.94
C SER A 64 3.71 5.67 0.91
N PHE A 65 4.02 6.89 0.49
CA PHE A 65 5.15 7.15 -0.41
C PHE A 65 6.48 6.76 0.24
N ASP A 66 6.70 7.15 1.49
CA ASP A 66 7.91 6.80 2.23
C ASP A 66 8.03 5.29 2.38
N ALA A 67 6.93 4.59 2.65
CA ALA A 67 6.90 3.13 2.74
C ALA A 67 7.27 2.48 1.40
N ALA A 68 6.76 3.00 0.28
CA ALA A 68 7.09 2.50 -1.05
C ALA A 68 8.58 2.66 -1.37
N VAL A 69 9.17 3.80 -1.02
CA VAL A 69 10.60 4.05 -1.22
C VAL A 69 11.44 3.09 -0.37
N ARG A 70 11.10 2.91 0.90
CA ARG A 70 11.81 1.97 1.78
C ARG A 70 11.74 0.55 1.28
N LEU A 71 10.57 0.11 0.81
CA LEU A 71 10.39 -1.22 0.26
C LEU A 71 11.25 -1.41 -0.99
N ALA A 72 11.31 -0.43 -1.88
CA ALA A 72 12.14 -0.50 -3.08
C ALA A 72 13.62 -0.66 -2.72
N PHE A 73 14.13 0.09 -1.74
CA PHE A 73 15.50 -0.06 -1.27
C PHE A 73 15.75 -1.44 -0.67
N ALA A 74 14.83 -1.95 0.14
CA ALA A 74 14.98 -3.26 0.78
C ALA A 74 15.04 -4.39 -0.24
N LEU A 75 14.29 -4.30 -1.34
CA LEU A 75 14.21 -5.34 -2.36
C LEU A 75 15.33 -5.26 -3.40
N THR A 76 16.02 -4.13 -3.52
CA THR A 76 17.11 -3.94 -4.50
C THR A 76 18.49 -3.93 -3.88
N ALA A 77 18.58 -3.96 -2.56
CA ALA A 77 19.86 -3.91 -1.84
C ALA A 77 20.66 -5.20 -1.96
#